data_a248ba7970945890b133c9bf0190b372
#
_entry.id   a248ba7970945890b133c9bf0190b372
#
_cell.length_a   1.000
_cell.length_b   1.000
_cell.length_c   1.000
_cell.angle_alpha   90.00
_cell.angle_beta   90.00
_cell.angle_gamma   90.00
#
_symmetry.space_group_name_H-M   'P 1'
#
loop_
_entity.id
_entity.type
_entity.pdbx_description
1 polymer ?
#
loop_
_entity_poly.entity_id
_entity_poly.type
_entity_poly.pdbx_seq_one_letter_code
_entity_poly.pdbx_strand_id
1 'polypeptide(L)'
;MHTSSLPKELSPGPLLDPSVLNATLLRCGRNVRVYLGCRLVPPDRISIGDFSQIDEGVRIFAGEGVSIGRHVHLAFDSSISGGGTCEISDFAGISAGVRIITGSEEIQGGLTNPTVPADFRRVSRSSVRVGAHAILFTNTVVLPGVQIGEGAVVSAGAIVHRDLKPWSIYAGNPLVCIGPRDPAPVLAAAAALGDR
;
A
#
# COMPACT_ATOMS: atom_id res chain seq x y z
N MET A 1 16.06 -13.50 36.86
CA MET A 1 15.77 -12.97 35.51
C MET A 1 14.36 -12.41 35.51
N HIS A 2 14.23 -11.07 35.61
CA HIS A 2 12.93 -10.41 35.56
C HIS A 2 12.49 -10.37 34.11
N THR A 3 11.55 -11.23 33.72
CA THR A 3 10.74 -11.02 32.52
C THR A 3 9.73 -9.94 32.87
N SER A 4 10.10 -8.67 32.75
CA SER A 4 9.12 -7.61 32.80
C SER A 4 8.27 -7.70 31.52
N SER A 5 7.07 -8.25 31.62
CA SER A 5 6.06 -8.08 30.57
C SER A 5 5.81 -6.58 30.43
N LEU A 6 6.06 -6.03 29.24
CA LEU A 6 5.66 -4.66 28.90
C LEU A 6 4.16 -4.48 29.22
N PRO A 7 3.76 -3.31 29.72
CA PRO A 7 2.35 -2.99 29.84
C PRO A 7 1.62 -3.23 28.51
N LYS A 8 0.36 -3.69 28.54
CA LYS A 8 -0.42 -3.99 27.35
C LYS A 8 -0.49 -2.82 26.36
N GLU A 9 -0.45 -1.60 26.87
CA GLU A 9 -0.47 -0.36 26.09
C GLU A 9 0.84 -0.10 25.31
N LEU A 10 1.93 -0.75 25.69
CA LEU A 10 3.23 -0.66 25.02
C LEU A 10 3.57 -1.90 24.20
N SER A 11 2.67 -2.88 24.14
CA SER A 11 2.82 -4.06 23.30
C SER A 11 2.24 -3.79 21.91
N PRO A 12 2.81 -4.36 20.83
CA PRO A 12 2.15 -4.39 19.52
C PRO A 12 0.71 -4.92 19.70
N GLY A 13 -0.24 -4.31 18.99
CA GLY A 13 -1.64 -4.75 19.02
C GLY A 13 -1.77 -6.24 18.66
N PRO A 14 -2.91 -6.87 19.02
CA PRO A 14 -3.13 -8.28 18.68
C PRO A 14 -3.24 -8.47 17.17
N LEU A 15 -2.77 -9.62 16.69
CA LEU A 15 -2.88 -10.04 15.29
C LEU A 15 -4.25 -10.70 15.02
N LEU A 16 -4.71 -10.57 13.78
CA LEU A 16 -5.79 -11.42 13.27
C LEU A 16 -5.31 -12.87 13.18
N ASP A 17 -6.21 -13.79 13.53
CA ASP A 17 -5.91 -15.22 13.45
C ASP A 17 -5.61 -15.64 12.00
N PRO A 18 -4.51 -16.36 11.73
CA PRO A 18 -4.17 -16.82 10.38
C PRO A 18 -5.28 -17.66 9.71
N SER A 19 -6.08 -18.40 10.48
CA SER A 19 -7.20 -19.16 9.93
C SER A 19 -8.29 -18.24 9.36
N VAL A 20 -8.55 -17.10 10.00
CA VAL A 20 -9.49 -16.08 9.51
C VAL A 20 -8.96 -15.47 8.22
N LEU A 21 -7.66 -15.13 8.16
CA LEU A 21 -7.05 -14.58 6.95
C LEU A 21 -7.14 -15.54 5.77
N ASN A 22 -6.81 -16.81 6.00
CA ASN A 22 -6.89 -17.86 4.96
C ASN A 22 -8.31 -18.14 4.49
N ALA A 23 -9.32 -17.99 5.36
CA ALA A 23 -10.71 -18.22 5.02
C ALA A 23 -11.37 -17.04 4.29
N THR A 24 -10.85 -15.83 4.43
CA THR A 24 -11.52 -14.61 3.97
C THR A 24 -10.83 -13.90 2.81
N LEU A 25 -9.48 -13.92 2.78
CA LEU A 25 -8.73 -13.28 1.70
C LEU A 25 -8.81 -14.12 0.41
N LEU A 26 -8.69 -13.44 -0.74
CA LEU A 26 -8.54 -14.13 -2.04
C LEU A 26 -7.32 -15.05 -2.04
N ARG A 27 -6.22 -14.60 -1.45
CA ARG A 27 -5.00 -15.38 -1.21
C ARG A 27 -4.29 -14.83 0.02
N CYS A 28 -3.84 -15.73 0.89
CA CYS A 28 -2.97 -15.41 2.02
C CYS A 28 -1.69 -16.24 1.94
N GLY A 29 -0.55 -15.57 1.93
CA GLY A 29 0.77 -16.21 1.95
C GLY A 29 1.16 -16.73 3.33
N ARG A 30 2.37 -17.28 3.42
CA ARG A 30 2.95 -17.76 4.68
C ARG A 30 3.39 -16.57 5.55
N ASN A 31 3.26 -16.70 6.87
CA ASN A 31 3.75 -15.72 7.83
C ASN A 31 3.23 -14.28 7.59
N VAL A 32 2.03 -14.15 7.05
CA VAL A 32 1.36 -12.86 6.90
C VAL A 32 0.91 -12.38 8.28
N ARG A 33 1.19 -11.12 8.58
CA ARG A 33 0.80 -10.47 9.84
C ARG A 33 -0.16 -9.33 9.54
N VAL A 34 -1.37 -9.42 10.06
CA VAL A 34 -2.38 -8.36 9.98
C VAL A 34 -2.81 -8.00 11.38
N TYR A 35 -2.56 -6.76 11.79
CA TYR A 35 -2.94 -6.31 13.14
C TYR A 35 -4.45 -6.02 13.21
N LEU A 36 -5.05 -6.24 14.38
CA LEU A 36 -6.42 -5.81 14.65
C LEU A 36 -6.56 -4.30 14.47
N GLY A 37 -7.77 -3.85 14.08
CA GLY A 37 -7.99 -2.45 13.74
C GLY A 37 -7.81 -2.12 12.26
N CYS A 38 -7.34 -3.07 11.44
CA CYS A 38 -7.36 -2.95 9.98
C CYS A 38 -8.79 -3.04 9.43
N ARG A 39 -9.01 -2.43 8.27
CA ARG A 39 -10.24 -2.55 7.51
C ARG A 39 -9.96 -3.02 6.09
N LEU A 40 -10.25 -4.30 5.81
CA LEU A 40 -10.05 -4.96 4.51
C LEU A 40 -11.43 -5.23 3.88
N VAL A 41 -11.81 -4.55 2.78
CA VAL A 41 -13.18 -4.58 2.24
C VAL A 41 -13.19 -4.53 0.71
N PRO A 42 -13.81 -5.48 0.01
CA PRO A 42 -14.13 -6.80 0.51
C PRO A 42 -12.84 -7.66 0.57
N PRO A 43 -12.68 -8.54 1.57
CA PRO A 43 -11.44 -9.28 1.76
C PRO A 43 -11.18 -10.31 0.66
N ASP A 44 -12.20 -10.88 0.04
CA ASP A 44 -12.13 -11.85 -1.05
C ASP A 44 -11.59 -11.27 -2.38
N ARG A 45 -11.27 -9.97 -2.43
CA ARG A 45 -10.56 -9.31 -3.53
C ARG A 45 -9.17 -8.85 -3.16
N ILE A 46 -8.64 -9.31 -2.04
CA ILE A 46 -7.32 -8.93 -1.54
C ILE A 46 -6.43 -10.17 -1.48
N SER A 47 -5.27 -10.08 -2.14
CA SER A 47 -4.20 -11.07 -2.04
C SER A 47 -3.02 -10.48 -1.29
N ILE A 48 -2.44 -11.25 -0.35
CA ILE A 48 -1.27 -10.82 0.43
C ILE A 48 -0.22 -11.93 0.33
N GLY A 49 0.99 -11.57 -0.13
CA GLY A 49 2.12 -12.48 -0.28
C GLY A 49 2.85 -12.76 1.03
N ASP A 50 3.77 -13.72 0.97
CA ASP A 50 4.53 -14.25 2.09
C ASP A 50 5.24 -13.15 2.89
N PHE A 51 5.28 -13.28 4.22
CA PHE A 51 6.02 -12.42 5.16
C PHE A 51 5.62 -10.94 5.16
N SER A 52 4.49 -10.60 4.55
CA SER A 52 4.00 -9.22 4.53
C SER A 52 3.28 -8.85 5.82
N GLN A 53 3.30 -7.56 6.13
CA GLN A 53 2.73 -7.01 7.35
C GLN A 53 1.79 -5.85 7.05
N ILE A 54 0.62 -5.87 7.68
CA ILE A 54 -0.39 -4.83 7.62
C ILE A 54 -0.62 -4.31 9.04
N ASP A 55 -0.21 -3.08 9.31
CA ASP A 55 -0.31 -2.48 10.63
C ASP A 55 -1.72 -2.00 10.96
N GLU A 56 -1.94 -1.70 12.23
CA GLU A 56 -3.20 -1.15 12.75
C GLU A 56 -3.62 0.12 12.01
N GLY A 57 -4.93 0.33 11.87
CA GLY A 57 -5.50 1.50 11.20
C GLY A 57 -5.40 1.49 9.67
N VAL A 58 -4.73 0.51 9.06
CA VAL A 58 -4.69 0.36 7.61
C VAL A 58 -6.08 0.10 7.06
N ARG A 59 -6.46 0.81 5.98
CA ARG A 59 -7.75 0.68 5.31
C ARG A 59 -7.57 0.33 3.84
N ILE A 60 -8.05 -0.83 3.44
CA ILE A 60 -8.05 -1.28 2.04
C ILE A 60 -9.49 -1.45 1.58
N PHE A 61 -9.91 -0.57 0.67
CA PHE A 61 -11.16 -0.70 -0.08
C PHE A 61 -10.80 -1.23 -1.46
N ALA A 62 -10.82 -2.56 -1.61
CA ALA A 62 -10.19 -3.27 -2.71
C ALA A 62 -10.83 -3.01 -4.09
N GLY A 63 -12.09 -2.57 -4.14
CA GLY A 63 -12.74 -2.26 -5.41
C GLY A 63 -12.68 -3.41 -6.42
N GLU A 64 -11.91 -3.23 -7.50
CA GLU A 64 -11.71 -4.25 -8.53
C GLU A 64 -10.63 -5.29 -8.15
N GLY A 65 -9.78 -4.99 -7.16
CA GLY A 65 -8.81 -5.92 -6.61
C GLY A 65 -7.56 -5.25 -6.07
N VAL A 66 -6.96 -5.85 -5.02
CA VAL A 66 -5.67 -5.43 -4.46
C VAL A 66 -4.77 -6.65 -4.34
N SER A 67 -3.58 -6.55 -4.93
CA SER A 67 -2.53 -7.55 -4.83
C SER A 67 -1.32 -6.97 -4.11
N ILE A 68 -0.90 -7.62 -3.04
CA ILE A 68 0.27 -7.25 -2.23
C ILE A 68 1.27 -8.40 -2.32
N GLY A 69 2.49 -8.10 -2.74
CA GLY A 69 3.59 -9.04 -2.89
C GLY A 69 4.13 -9.57 -1.55
N ARG A 70 5.26 -10.24 -1.60
CA ARG A 70 5.97 -10.74 -0.41
C ARG A 70 6.84 -9.66 0.23
N HIS A 71 7.05 -9.77 1.55
CA HIS A 71 7.87 -8.82 2.34
C HIS A 71 7.45 -7.36 2.16
N VAL A 72 6.17 -7.11 1.98
CA VAL A 72 5.60 -5.77 1.89
C VAL A 72 5.14 -5.33 3.27
N HIS A 73 5.43 -4.08 3.62
CA HIS A 73 4.93 -3.45 4.83
C HIS A 73 3.98 -2.31 4.49
N LEU A 74 2.74 -2.42 4.94
CA LEU A 74 1.79 -1.31 5.00
C LEU A 74 1.75 -0.81 6.44
N ALA A 75 2.38 0.33 6.68
CA ALA A 75 2.45 0.92 8.00
C ALA A 75 1.12 1.59 8.40
N PHE A 76 0.99 1.86 9.69
CA PHE A 76 -0.23 2.33 10.33
C PHE A 76 -0.88 3.52 9.60
N ASP A 77 -2.21 3.55 9.62
CA ASP A 77 -3.05 4.58 8.99
C ASP A 77 -2.87 4.76 7.49
N SER A 78 -2.11 3.90 6.78
CA SER A 78 -2.07 3.94 5.32
C SER A 78 -3.40 3.46 4.72
N SER A 79 -3.68 3.83 3.47
CA SER A 79 -4.93 3.42 2.82
C SER A 79 -4.80 3.22 1.32
N ILE A 80 -5.62 2.27 0.81
CA ILE A 80 -5.86 2.03 -0.61
C ILE A 80 -7.36 2.21 -0.82
N SER A 81 -7.76 3.08 -1.75
CA SER A 81 -9.17 3.39 -2.01
C SER A 81 -9.39 3.91 -3.43
N GLY A 82 -10.66 4.05 -3.85
CA GLY A 82 -11.02 4.61 -5.15
C GLY A 82 -11.70 3.61 -6.09
N GLY A 83 -11.69 2.32 -5.75
CA GLY A 83 -12.48 1.30 -6.43
C GLY A 83 -11.85 0.68 -7.67
N GLY A 84 -10.69 1.14 -8.15
CA GLY A 84 -9.91 0.48 -9.20
C GLY A 84 -8.98 -0.61 -8.64
N THR A 85 -7.98 -1.03 -9.42
CA THR A 85 -7.01 -2.04 -9.00
C THR A 85 -5.76 -1.42 -8.37
N CYS A 86 -5.15 -2.13 -7.42
CA CYS A 86 -3.85 -1.77 -6.87
C CYS A 86 -2.93 -2.99 -6.82
N GLU A 87 -1.72 -2.85 -7.35
CA GLU A 87 -0.67 -3.85 -7.25
C GLU A 87 0.53 -3.27 -6.51
N ILE A 88 0.95 -3.92 -5.43
CA ILE A 88 2.17 -3.59 -4.68
C ILE A 88 3.10 -4.78 -4.79
N SER A 89 4.22 -4.60 -5.48
CA SER A 89 5.17 -5.66 -5.74
C SER A 89 6.06 -5.95 -4.52
N ASP A 90 6.85 -7.02 -4.60
CA ASP A 90 7.68 -7.53 -3.53
C ASP A 90 8.62 -6.48 -2.92
N PHE A 91 8.85 -6.55 -1.62
CA PHE A 91 9.77 -5.69 -0.88
C PHE A 91 9.43 -4.19 -0.89
N ALA A 92 8.25 -3.81 -1.34
CA ALA A 92 7.83 -2.41 -1.28
C ALA A 92 7.53 -1.99 0.17
N GLY A 93 7.94 -0.77 0.53
CA GLY A 93 7.66 -0.16 1.82
C GLY A 93 6.62 0.96 1.69
N ILE A 94 5.51 0.83 2.38
CA ILE A 94 4.44 1.83 2.43
C ILE A 94 4.40 2.39 3.84
N SER A 95 4.96 3.58 4.03
CA SER A 95 5.05 4.20 5.35
C SER A 95 3.71 4.70 5.86
N ALA A 96 3.71 5.14 7.13
CA ALA A 96 2.52 5.62 7.81
C ALA A 96 1.78 6.72 7.05
N GLY A 97 0.46 6.65 7.07
CA GLY A 97 -0.38 7.68 6.49
C GLY A 97 -0.35 7.81 4.97
N VAL A 98 0.32 6.93 4.23
CA VAL A 98 0.31 6.93 2.77
C VAL A 98 -1.10 6.71 2.24
N ARG A 99 -1.48 7.45 1.20
CA ARG A 99 -2.77 7.33 0.51
C ARG A 99 -2.56 6.88 -0.93
N ILE A 100 -3.02 5.69 -1.29
CA ILE A 100 -3.04 5.19 -2.67
C ILE A 100 -4.47 5.29 -3.17
N ILE A 101 -4.68 6.11 -4.20
CA ILE A 101 -6.01 6.42 -4.73
C ILE A 101 -6.12 5.79 -6.13
N THR A 102 -7.05 4.86 -6.31
CA THR A 102 -7.25 4.10 -7.56
C THR A 102 -8.45 4.59 -8.37
N GLY A 103 -9.11 5.66 -7.96
CA GLY A 103 -10.23 6.24 -8.67
C GLY A 103 -10.74 7.52 -8.02
N SER A 104 -11.46 8.31 -8.78
CA SER A 104 -12.01 9.60 -8.36
C SER A 104 -13.31 9.90 -9.07
N GLU A 105 -14.09 10.80 -8.52
CA GLU A 105 -15.22 11.41 -9.23
C GLU A 105 -14.69 12.24 -10.41
N GLU A 106 -15.35 12.18 -11.56
CA GLU A 106 -15.04 13.03 -12.72
C GLU A 106 -15.60 14.43 -12.50
N ILE A 107 -14.72 15.42 -12.43
CA ILE A 107 -15.10 16.83 -12.14
C ILE A 107 -16.10 17.38 -13.16
N GLN A 108 -15.99 16.96 -14.42
CA GLN A 108 -16.89 17.37 -15.52
C GLN A 108 -18.03 16.35 -15.76
N GLY A 109 -18.13 15.30 -14.94
CA GLY A 109 -19.02 14.15 -15.16
C GLY A 109 -20.38 14.24 -14.48
N GLY A 110 -20.74 15.36 -13.87
CA GLY A 110 -21.98 15.55 -13.13
C GLY A 110 -21.75 15.95 -11.67
N LEU A 111 -22.60 15.47 -10.77
CA LEU A 111 -22.44 15.71 -9.34
C LEU A 111 -21.31 14.81 -8.78
N THR A 112 -20.35 15.39 -8.10
CA THR A 112 -19.15 14.71 -7.58
C THR A 112 -19.33 14.24 -6.14
N ASN A 113 -20.43 13.56 -5.87
CA ASN A 113 -20.83 13.16 -4.53
C ASN A 113 -21.39 11.72 -4.54
N PRO A 114 -20.83 10.78 -3.77
CA PRO A 114 -21.27 9.39 -3.73
C PRO A 114 -22.68 9.18 -3.15
N THR A 115 -23.28 10.20 -2.52
CA THR A 115 -24.64 10.12 -1.96
C THR A 115 -25.76 10.36 -2.99
N VAL A 116 -25.41 10.82 -4.20
CA VAL A 116 -26.38 10.98 -5.28
C VAL A 116 -26.56 9.68 -6.08
N PRO A 117 -27.73 9.48 -6.73
CA PRO A 117 -27.93 8.32 -7.60
C PRO A 117 -26.87 8.24 -8.71
N ALA A 118 -26.52 7.02 -9.13
CA ALA A 118 -25.43 6.76 -10.07
C ALA A 118 -25.56 7.49 -11.41
N ASP A 119 -26.79 7.68 -11.89
CA ASP A 119 -27.08 8.36 -13.15
C ASP A 119 -26.69 9.84 -13.18
N PHE A 120 -26.47 10.43 -12.00
CA PHE A 120 -26.12 11.85 -11.86
C PHE A 120 -24.63 12.09 -11.64
N ARG A 121 -23.81 11.04 -11.64
CA ARG A 121 -22.37 11.13 -11.39
C ARG A 121 -21.57 10.19 -12.28
N ARG A 122 -20.30 10.50 -12.44
CA ARG A 122 -19.33 9.61 -13.11
C ARG A 122 -18.12 9.40 -12.22
N VAL A 123 -17.66 8.15 -12.18
CA VAL A 123 -16.47 7.73 -11.41
C VAL A 123 -15.47 7.16 -12.40
N SER A 124 -14.28 7.73 -12.42
CA SER A 124 -13.13 7.17 -13.13
C SER A 124 -12.37 6.24 -12.20
N ARG A 125 -12.07 5.03 -12.67
CA ARG A 125 -11.24 4.05 -11.95
C ARG A 125 -10.02 3.72 -12.78
N SER A 126 -8.89 3.52 -12.10
CA SER A 126 -7.60 3.29 -12.73
C SER A 126 -6.82 2.25 -11.95
N SER A 127 -5.77 1.71 -12.58
CA SER A 127 -4.81 0.84 -11.93
C SER A 127 -3.67 1.67 -11.36
N VAL A 128 -3.29 1.43 -10.10
CA VAL A 128 -2.04 1.95 -9.51
C VAL A 128 -1.10 0.78 -9.29
N ARG A 129 0.17 0.93 -9.68
CA ARG A 129 1.21 -0.07 -9.43
C ARG A 129 2.36 0.54 -8.65
N VAL A 130 2.83 -0.20 -7.67
CA VAL A 130 4.04 0.11 -6.90
C VAL A 130 5.06 -0.99 -7.18
N GLY A 131 6.14 -0.65 -7.85
CA GLY A 131 7.20 -1.58 -8.25
C GLY A 131 7.94 -2.17 -7.05
N ALA A 132 8.60 -3.30 -7.28
CA ALA A 132 9.40 -3.97 -6.26
C ALA A 132 10.44 -3.02 -5.66
N HIS A 133 10.76 -3.19 -4.38
CA HIS A 133 11.74 -2.36 -3.65
C HIS A 133 11.43 -0.85 -3.60
N ALA A 134 10.28 -0.41 -4.10
CA ALA A 134 9.88 1.00 -4.00
C ALA A 134 9.55 1.38 -2.55
N ILE A 135 9.78 2.65 -2.21
CA ILE A 135 9.49 3.18 -0.88
C ILE A 135 8.65 4.45 -1.01
N LEU A 136 7.48 4.43 -0.38
CA LEU A 136 6.64 5.60 -0.23
C LEU A 136 6.73 6.06 1.23
N PHE A 137 7.37 7.20 1.47
CA PHE A 137 7.49 7.72 2.82
C PHE A 137 6.19 8.36 3.33
N THR A 138 6.18 8.63 4.62
CA THR A 138 5.03 9.09 5.40
C THR A 138 4.21 10.18 4.70
N ASN A 139 2.88 9.98 4.70
CA ASN A 139 1.91 10.92 4.12
C ASN A 139 2.07 11.19 2.62
N THR A 140 2.75 10.32 1.87
CA THR A 140 2.73 10.38 0.41
C THR A 140 1.31 10.11 -0.11
N VAL A 141 0.89 10.86 -1.11
CA VAL A 141 -0.37 10.65 -1.83
C VAL A 141 -0.07 10.20 -3.26
N VAL A 142 -0.60 9.05 -3.67
CA VAL A 142 -0.48 8.52 -5.03
C VAL A 142 -1.82 8.66 -5.73
N LEU A 143 -1.85 9.40 -6.85
CA LEU A 143 -3.07 9.66 -7.62
C LEU A 143 -3.41 8.50 -8.57
N PRO A 144 -4.67 8.43 -9.05
CA PRO A 144 -5.12 7.36 -9.93
C PRO A 144 -4.29 7.23 -11.22
N GLY A 145 -4.05 5.99 -11.66
CA GLY A 145 -3.36 5.69 -12.91
C GLY A 145 -1.83 5.67 -12.85
N VAL A 146 -1.24 6.01 -11.70
CA VAL A 146 0.21 6.13 -11.53
C VAL A 146 0.90 4.77 -11.48
N GLN A 147 2.04 4.68 -12.19
CA GLN A 147 2.99 3.56 -12.15
C GLN A 147 4.27 4.02 -11.43
N ILE A 148 4.57 3.44 -10.28
CA ILE A 148 5.81 3.71 -9.54
C ILE A 148 6.83 2.64 -9.91
N GLY A 149 7.94 3.05 -10.51
CA GLY A 149 8.99 2.14 -11.00
C GLY A 149 9.68 1.39 -9.86
N GLU A 150 10.28 0.25 -10.20
CA GLU A 150 11.08 -0.56 -9.29
C GLU A 150 12.12 0.28 -8.56
N GLY A 151 12.29 0.08 -7.26
CA GLY A 151 13.27 0.79 -6.45
C GLY A 151 13.07 2.29 -6.34
N ALA A 152 12.00 2.87 -6.87
CA ALA A 152 11.73 4.29 -6.72
C ALA A 152 11.50 4.68 -5.26
N VAL A 153 11.95 5.87 -4.89
CA VAL A 153 11.79 6.43 -3.55
C VAL A 153 10.99 7.72 -3.64
N VAL A 154 9.95 7.83 -2.83
CA VAL A 154 9.12 9.04 -2.74
C VAL A 154 9.21 9.60 -1.33
N SER A 155 9.71 10.81 -1.19
CA SER A 155 9.86 11.50 0.09
C SER A 155 8.51 11.79 0.76
N ALA A 156 8.53 11.93 2.08
CA ALA A 156 7.34 12.22 2.87
C ALA A 156 6.59 13.47 2.38
N GLY A 157 5.26 13.40 2.43
CA GLY A 157 4.36 14.50 2.05
C GLY A 157 4.29 14.80 0.55
N ALA A 158 4.94 14.02 -0.31
CA ALA A 158 4.90 14.25 -1.75
C ALA A 158 3.57 13.79 -2.37
N ILE A 159 3.17 14.45 -3.47
CA ILE A 159 2.00 14.07 -4.27
C ILE A 159 2.45 13.50 -5.60
N VAL A 160 2.22 12.20 -5.80
CA VAL A 160 2.61 11.48 -7.02
C VAL A 160 1.45 11.54 -8.01
N HIS A 161 1.59 12.35 -9.05
CA HIS A 161 0.55 12.62 -10.07
C HIS A 161 0.95 12.16 -11.47
N ARG A 162 2.09 11.48 -11.62
CA ARG A 162 2.63 10.93 -12.86
C ARG A 162 3.50 9.72 -12.59
N ASP A 163 3.80 8.94 -13.60
CA ASP A 163 4.66 7.79 -13.50
C ASP A 163 6.08 8.16 -13.05
N LEU A 164 6.66 7.28 -12.24
CA LEU A 164 8.00 7.43 -11.70
C LEU A 164 8.96 6.41 -12.33
N LYS A 165 10.13 6.90 -12.72
CA LYS A 165 11.19 6.02 -13.27
C LYS A 165 11.73 5.09 -12.18
N PRO A 166 12.14 3.86 -12.57
CA PRO A 166 12.85 2.97 -11.67
C PRO A 166 14.10 3.63 -11.06
N TRP A 167 14.46 3.22 -9.85
CA TRP A 167 15.70 3.58 -9.18
C TRP A 167 15.97 5.10 -9.14
N SER A 168 14.91 5.87 -8.94
CA SER A 168 14.97 7.33 -8.88
C SER A 168 14.31 7.83 -7.61
N ILE A 169 14.82 8.94 -7.07
CA ILE A 169 14.34 9.57 -5.83
C ILE A 169 13.52 10.80 -6.19
N TYR A 170 12.33 10.91 -5.63
CA TYR A 170 11.40 12.00 -5.86
C TYR A 170 11.02 12.67 -4.55
N ALA A 171 10.80 13.98 -4.61
CA ALA A 171 10.41 14.76 -3.44
C ALA A 171 9.50 15.93 -3.81
N GLY A 172 8.76 16.42 -2.82
CA GLY A 172 8.06 17.68 -2.82
C GLY A 172 6.69 17.69 -3.48
N ASN A 173 6.07 18.88 -3.41
CA ASN A 173 4.87 19.27 -4.13
C ASN A 173 5.06 20.73 -4.56
N PRO A 174 5.31 20.98 -5.87
CA PRO A 174 5.28 20.02 -7.00
C PRO A 174 6.37 18.94 -6.91
N LEU A 175 6.05 17.75 -7.45
CA LEU A 175 6.91 16.59 -7.43
C LEU A 175 8.10 16.73 -8.38
N VAL A 176 9.32 16.64 -7.85
CA VAL A 176 10.56 16.69 -8.63
C VAL A 176 11.41 15.43 -8.41
N CYS A 177 12.14 15.01 -9.46
CA CYS A 177 13.19 14.00 -9.34
C CYS A 177 14.45 14.68 -8.80
N ILE A 178 14.96 14.21 -7.67
CA ILE A 178 16.13 14.80 -7.00
C ILE A 178 17.41 13.99 -7.22
N GLY A 179 17.33 12.82 -7.81
CA GLY A 179 18.49 12.02 -8.16
C GLY A 179 18.23 10.54 -8.35
N PRO A 180 19.25 9.77 -8.71
CA PRO A 180 19.17 8.30 -8.79
C PRO A 180 19.30 7.67 -7.39
N ARG A 181 18.77 6.45 -7.26
CA ARG A 181 19.03 5.52 -6.16
C ARG A 181 19.92 4.39 -6.65
N ASP A 182 21.01 4.10 -5.95
CA ASP A 182 21.84 2.94 -6.27
C ASP A 182 21.07 1.64 -6.02
N PRO A 183 20.85 0.79 -7.04
CA PRO A 183 20.17 -0.49 -6.87
C PRO A 183 21.04 -1.57 -6.20
N ALA A 184 22.36 -1.48 -6.29
CA ALA A 184 23.25 -2.58 -5.93
C ALA A 184 23.08 -3.08 -4.48
N PRO A 185 23.07 -2.22 -3.44
CA PRO A 185 22.93 -2.69 -2.07
C PRO A 185 21.55 -3.32 -1.80
N VAL A 186 20.50 -2.81 -2.46
CA VAL A 186 19.12 -3.30 -2.29
C VAL A 186 18.98 -4.69 -2.90
N LEU A 187 19.45 -4.85 -4.13
CA LEU A 187 19.37 -6.12 -4.85
C LEU A 187 20.27 -7.20 -4.19
N ALA A 188 21.45 -6.83 -3.72
CA ALA A 188 22.31 -7.74 -2.97
C ALA A 188 21.66 -8.23 -1.68
N ALA A 189 20.99 -7.34 -0.93
CA ALA A 189 20.28 -7.71 0.29
C ALA A 189 19.07 -8.62 0.00
N ALA A 190 18.31 -8.32 -1.04
CA ALA A 190 17.16 -9.14 -1.46
C ALA A 190 17.62 -10.55 -1.90
N ALA A 191 18.71 -10.64 -2.67
CA ALA A 191 19.31 -11.92 -3.09
C ALA A 191 19.81 -12.75 -1.89
N ALA A 192 20.44 -12.10 -0.91
CA ALA A 192 20.92 -12.76 0.32
C ALA A 192 19.77 -13.26 1.22
N LEU A 193 18.62 -12.58 1.19
CA LEU A 193 17.42 -13.01 1.92
C LEU A 193 16.85 -14.29 1.30
N GLY A 194 16.87 -14.43 -0.03
CA GLY A 194 16.32 -15.59 -0.75
C GLY A 194 14.81 -15.74 -0.52
N ASP A 195 14.39 -17.00 -0.29
CA ASP A 195 12.97 -17.36 -0.05
C ASP A 195 12.62 -17.50 1.45
N ARG A 196 13.41 -16.85 2.31
CA ARG A 196 13.19 -16.88 3.77
C ARG A 196 12.03 -16.00 4.17
#